data_8804d1da31c125b05b6d1995585c09bc
#
_entry.id   8804d1da31c125b05b6d1995585c09bc
#
_cell.length_a   1.000
_cell.length_b   1.000
_cell.length_c   1.000
_cell.angle_alpha   90.00
_cell.angle_beta   90.00
_cell.angle_gamma   90.00
#
_symmetry.space_group_name_H-M   'P 1'
#
loop_
_entity.id
_entity.type
_entity.pdbx_description
1 polymer ?
#
loop_
_entity_poly.entity_id
_entity_poly.type
_entity_poly.pdbx_seq_one_letter_code
_entity_poly.pdbx_strand_id
1 'polypeptide(L)'
;MSYVDGIIDRDKDIINIVERVGGKRVYKQLPARYVFYYPDAKGKFKSIWNEPLSRIACTNGKTFAREKKLYSHKQLFESDMNPVFRCLAENYLEADAPELNIAFFDIEVDFNKDVGFAPPEDPFNPVTA
;
A
#
# COMPACT_ATOMS: atom_id res chain seq x y z
N MET A 1 14.14 -11.14 -11.14
CA MET A 1 12.69 -10.85 -11.05
C MET A 1 12.49 -9.74 -10.02
N SER A 2 11.89 -8.66 -10.44
CA SER A 2 11.62 -7.52 -9.56
C SER A 2 10.19 -7.03 -9.76
N TYR A 3 9.55 -6.54 -8.71
CA TYR A 3 8.26 -5.88 -8.86
C TYR A 3 8.45 -4.43 -9.31
N VAL A 4 7.48 -3.92 -10.05
CA VAL A 4 7.45 -2.53 -10.52
C VAL A 4 6.36 -1.75 -9.83
N ASP A 5 5.19 -2.35 -9.66
CA ASP A 5 4.02 -1.71 -9.08
C ASP A 5 3.07 -2.75 -8.47
N GLY A 6 2.22 -2.29 -7.55
CA GLY A 6 1.20 -3.14 -6.93
C GLY A 6 0.00 -2.32 -6.48
N ILE A 7 -1.19 -2.82 -6.78
CA ILE A 7 -2.45 -2.20 -6.37
C ILE A 7 -3.44 -3.25 -5.85
N ILE A 8 -4.19 -2.90 -4.83
CA ILE A 8 -5.24 -3.76 -4.28
C ILE A 8 -6.59 -3.50 -4.97
N ASP A 9 -7.23 -4.58 -5.41
CA ASP A 9 -8.66 -4.63 -5.74
C ASP A 9 -9.41 -5.03 -4.46
N ARG A 10 -10.04 -4.07 -3.80
CA ARG A 10 -10.72 -4.28 -2.52
C ARG A 10 -12.07 -5.00 -2.65
N ASP A 11 -12.63 -5.04 -3.85
CA ASP A 11 -13.88 -5.75 -4.09
C ASP A 11 -13.66 -7.26 -4.19
N LYS A 12 -12.49 -7.63 -4.70
CA LYS A 12 -12.10 -9.04 -4.89
C LYS A 12 -11.09 -9.55 -3.86
N ASP A 13 -10.57 -8.69 -2.99
CA ASP A 13 -9.48 -8.99 -2.06
C ASP A 13 -8.24 -9.58 -2.77
N ILE A 14 -7.88 -8.98 -3.90
CA ILE A 14 -6.74 -9.40 -4.73
C ILE A 14 -5.76 -8.24 -4.87
N ILE A 15 -4.48 -8.57 -4.85
CA ILE A 15 -3.40 -7.63 -5.16
C ILE A 15 -2.91 -7.92 -6.57
N ASN A 16 -3.02 -6.93 -7.44
CA ASN A 16 -2.46 -6.96 -8.78
C ASN A 16 -1.03 -6.43 -8.73
N ILE A 17 -0.07 -7.24 -9.13
CA ILE A 17 1.36 -6.91 -9.16
C ILE A 17 1.83 -6.85 -10.59
N VAL A 18 2.67 -5.89 -10.88
CA VAL A 18 3.44 -5.83 -12.12
C VAL A 18 4.89 -6.16 -11.79
N GLU A 19 5.39 -7.22 -12.39
CA GLU A 19 6.79 -7.63 -12.31
C GLU A 19 7.52 -7.27 -13.60
N ARG A 20 8.84 -7.15 -13.51
CA ARG A 20 9.72 -7.11 -14.68
C ARG A 20 10.57 -8.37 -14.73
N VAL A 21 10.37 -9.14 -15.78
CA VAL A 21 11.08 -10.40 -16.02
C VAL A 21 11.70 -10.36 -17.42
N GLY A 22 13.03 -10.42 -17.51
CA GLY A 22 13.74 -10.33 -18.78
C GLY A 22 13.41 -9.05 -19.58
N GLY A 23 13.25 -7.91 -18.91
CA GLY A 23 12.91 -6.63 -19.52
C GLY A 23 11.42 -6.45 -19.90
N LYS A 24 10.61 -7.48 -19.74
CA LYS A 24 9.16 -7.45 -20.06
C LYS A 24 8.32 -7.30 -18.80
N ARG A 25 7.18 -6.61 -18.93
CA ARG A 25 6.16 -6.52 -17.87
C ARG A 25 5.35 -7.81 -17.83
N VAL A 26 5.22 -8.37 -16.65
CA VAL A 26 4.39 -9.54 -16.36
C VAL A 26 3.38 -9.16 -15.30
N TYR A 27 2.12 -9.45 -15.53
CA TYR A 27 1.03 -9.17 -14.61
C TYR A 27 0.72 -10.41 -13.78
N LYS A 28 0.59 -10.23 -12.48
CA LYS A 28 0.37 -11.30 -11.52
C LYS A 28 -0.70 -10.91 -10.52
N GLN A 29 -1.49 -11.86 -10.09
CA GLN A 29 -2.48 -11.67 -9.04
C GLN A 29 -2.13 -12.52 -7.83
N LEU A 30 -2.16 -11.90 -6.66
CA LEU A 30 -1.94 -12.55 -5.37
C LEU A 30 -3.12 -12.27 -4.45
N PRO A 31 -3.53 -13.23 -3.60
CA PRO A 31 -4.58 -12.98 -2.62
C PRO A 31 -4.12 -11.91 -1.61
N ALA A 32 -5.01 -10.99 -1.26
CA ALA A 32 -4.73 -10.05 -0.19
C ALA A 32 -4.76 -10.78 1.15
N ARG A 33 -3.83 -10.42 2.03
CA ARG A 33 -3.79 -10.86 3.41
C ARG A 33 -3.93 -9.67 4.33
N TYR A 34 -4.86 -9.76 5.26
CA TYR A 34 -5.12 -8.75 6.26
C TYR A 34 -4.75 -9.33 7.62
N VAL A 35 -3.79 -8.71 8.30
CA VAL A 35 -3.22 -9.23 9.53
C VAL A 35 -3.13 -8.13 10.57
N PHE A 36 -3.44 -8.47 11.80
CA PHE A 36 -3.04 -7.66 12.95
C PHE A 36 -2.59 -8.56 14.10
N TYR A 37 -1.87 -7.96 15.02
CA TYR A 37 -1.41 -8.62 16.25
C TYR A 37 -2.00 -7.90 17.46
N TYR A 38 -2.22 -8.64 18.53
CA TYR A 38 -2.70 -8.12 19.79
C TYR A 38 -1.95 -8.75 20.98
N PRO A 39 -1.84 -8.06 22.12
CA PRO A 39 -1.17 -8.59 23.30
C PRO A 39 -1.89 -9.84 23.82
N ASP A 40 -1.13 -10.91 24.02
CA ASP A 40 -1.60 -12.18 24.56
C ASP A 40 -0.43 -12.86 25.27
N ALA A 41 -0.57 -13.12 26.57
CA ALA A 41 0.46 -13.76 27.39
C ALA A 41 0.91 -15.13 26.86
N LYS A 42 0.04 -15.82 26.11
CA LYS A 42 0.34 -17.12 25.46
C LYS A 42 0.71 -16.97 23.99
N GLY A 43 0.88 -15.75 23.51
CA GLY A 43 1.19 -15.46 22.12
C GLY A 43 2.55 -15.98 21.69
N LYS A 44 2.62 -16.43 20.44
CA LYS A 44 3.84 -17.00 19.83
C LYS A 44 4.70 -15.94 19.12
N PHE A 45 4.16 -14.76 18.88
CA PHE A 45 4.85 -13.64 18.25
C PHE A 45 5.30 -12.65 19.31
N LYS A 46 6.21 -11.75 18.95
CA LYS A 46 6.70 -10.73 19.85
C LYS A 46 6.71 -9.37 19.20
N SER A 47 6.37 -8.32 19.97
CA SER A 47 6.55 -6.95 19.56
C SER A 47 8.04 -6.56 19.55
N ILE A 48 8.34 -5.35 19.05
CA ILE A 48 9.69 -4.76 19.12
C ILE A 48 10.15 -4.56 20.58
N TRP A 49 9.24 -4.51 21.54
CA TRP A 49 9.53 -4.44 22.97
C TRP A 49 9.53 -5.80 23.65
N ASN A 50 9.55 -6.89 22.88
CA ASN A 50 9.56 -8.27 23.36
C ASN A 50 8.28 -8.70 24.11
N GLU A 51 7.18 -8.01 23.92
CA GLU A 51 5.87 -8.39 24.46
C GLU A 51 5.28 -9.56 23.66
N PRO A 52 4.69 -10.58 24.31
CA PRO A 52 4.07 -11.69 23.62
C PRO A 52 2.77 -11.24 22.91
N LEU A 53 2.63 -11.64 21.65
CA LEU A 53 1.50 -11.30 20.80
C LEU A 53 0.89 -12.54 20.15
N SER A 54 -0.41 -12.49 19.91
CA SER A 54 -1.12 -13.39 19.01
C SER A 54 -1.53 -12.68 17.73
N ARG A 55 -1.75 -13.45 16.68
CA ARG A 55 -2.04 -12.96 15.33
C ARG A 55 -3.43 -13.36 14.87
N ILE A 56 -4.15 -12.41 14.28
CA ILE A 56 -5.35 -12.67 13.48
C ILE A 56 -5.00 -12.42 12.02
N ALA A 57 -5.25 -13.41 11.17
CA ALA A 57 -5.04 -13.31 9.72
C ALA A 57 -6.35 -13.60 8.99
N CYS A 58 -6.74 -12.71 8.08
CA CYS A 58 -7.95 -12.80 7.28
C CYS A 58 -7.60 -12.67 5.79
N THR A 59 -8.38 -13.33 4.94
CA THR A 59 -8.28 -13.22 3.48
C THR A 59 -9.33 -12.29 2.88
N ASN A 60 -10.18 -11.71 3.72
CA ASN A 60 -11.33 -10.89 3.34
C ASN A 60 -11.37 -9.61 4.17
N GLY A 61 -11.46 -8.46 3.51
CA GLY A 61 -11.45 -7.15 4.16
C GLY A 61 -12.62 -6.92 5.10
N LYS A 62 -13.81 -7.45 4.81
CA LYS A 62 -14.99 -7.34 5.68
C LYS A 62 -14.80 -8.13 6.98
N THR A 63 -14.29 -9.36 6.88
CA THR A 63 -13.95 -10.18 8.04
C THR A 63 -12.88 -9.50 8.88
N PHE A 64 -11.85 -8.96 8.27
CA PHE A 64 -10.80 -8.22 8.95
C PHE A 64 -11.34 -7.02 9.73
N ALA A 65 -12.21 -6.21 9.13
CA ALA A 65 -12.83 -5.07 9.80
C ALA A 65 -13.66 -5.49 11.01
N ARG A 66 -14.38 -6.61 10.90
CA ARG A 66 -15.14 -7.18 12.01
C ARG A 66 -14.24 -7.64 13.15
N GLU A 67 -13.19 -8.38 12.84
CA GLU A 67 -12.23 -8.87 13.83
C GLU A 67 -11.49 -7.71 14.53
N LYS A 68 -11.03 -6.70 13.79
CA LYS A 68 -10.46 -5.48 14.38
C LYS A 68 -11.40 -4.84 15.41
N LYS A 69 -12.67 -4.80 15.11
CA LYS A 69 -13.69 -4.22 16.00
C LYS A 69 -13.85 -5.00 17.30
N LEU A 70 -13.77 -6.34 17.24
CA LEU A 70 -13.83 -7.20 18.42
C LEU A 70 -12.64 -7.00 19.36
N TYR A 71 -11.46 -6.68 18.81
CA TYR A 71 -10.23 -6.45 19.57
C TYR A 71 -9.91 -4.97 19.80
N SER A 72 -10.84 -4.05 19.52
CA SER A 72 -10.61 -2.61 19.63
C SER A 72 -10.29 -2.10 21.03
N HIS A 73 -10.58 -2.88 22.06
CA HIS A 73 -10.24 -2.59 23.47
C HIS A 73 -8.77 -2.89 23.80
N LYS A 74 -8.03 -3.53 22.91
CA LYS A 74 -6.60 -3.83 23.03
C LYS A 74 -5.77 -2.95 22.11
N GLN A 75 -4.50 -2.79 22.43
CA GLN A 75 -3.55 -2.21 21.49
C GLN A 75 -3.32 -3.18 20.34
N LEU A 76 -3.55 -2.73 19.11
CA LEU A 76 -3.32 -3.52 17.91
C LEU A 76 -2.02 -3.10 17.23
N PHE A 77 -1.30 -4.09 16.69
CA PHE A 77 -0.07 -3.87 15.93
C PHE A 77 -0.29 -4.27 14.47
N GLU A 78 0.27 -3.49 13.56
CA GLU A 78 0.16 -3.67 12.10
C GLU A 78 -1.28 -3.64 11.54
N SER A 79 -2.23 -3.19 12.35
CA SER A 79 -3.66 -3.18 11.96
C SER A 79 -3.99 -2.19 10.84
N ASP A 80 -3.13 -1.22 10.60
CA ASP A 80 -3.28 -0.19 9.56
C ASP A 80 -2.33 -0.38 8.39
N MET A 81 -1.55 -1.48 8.37
CA MET A 81 -0.65 -1.78 7.28
C MET A 81 -1.44 -2.04 5.99
N ASN A 82 -1.05 -1.35 4.92
CA ASN A 82 -1.62 -1.59 3.61
C ASN A 82 -1.30 -3.03 3.16
N PRO A 83 -2.30 -3.83 2.75
CA PRO A 83 -2.09 -5.20 2.30
C PRO A 83 -1.11 -5.34 1.13
N VAL A 84 -0.95 -4.32 0.30
CA VAL A 84 0.06 -4.29 -0.78
C VAL A 84 1.46 -4.38 -0.18
N PHE A 85 1.77 -3.57 0.83
CA PHE A 85 3.08 -3.59 1.49
C PHE A 85 3.37 -4.92 2.18
N ARG A 86 2.36 -5.53 2.79
CA ARG A 86 2.49 -6.88 3.35
C ARG A 86 2.81 -7.90 2.26
N CYS A 87 2.09 -7.86 1.15
CA CYS A 87 2.33 -8.72 0.00
C CYS A 87 3.76 -8.55 -0.54
N LEU A 88 4.24 -7.32 -0.65
CA LEU A 88 5.60 -7.03 -1.10
C LEU A 88 6.65 -7.55 -0.12
N ALA A 89 6.45 -7.34 1.18
CA ALA A 89 7.36 -7.86 2.21
C ALA A 89 7.41 -9.39 2.23
N GLU A 90 6.30 -10.06 2.03
CA GLU A 90 6.23 -11.53 2.04
C GLU A 90 6.80 -12.19 0.77
N ASN A 91 6.74 -11.52 -0.38
CA ASN A 91 7.07 -12.12 -1.67
C ASN A 91 8.29 -11.51 -2.37
N TYR A 92 8.69 -10.29 -2.03
CA TYR A 92 9.71 -9.53 -2.77
C TYR A 92 10.80 -8.93 -1.88
N LEU A 93 10.90 -9.32 -0.62
CA LEU A 93 11.89 -8.74 0.31
C LEU A 93 13.33 -8.88 -0.21
N GLU A 94 13.64 -10.04 -0.81
CA GLU A 94 14.95 -10.35 -1.37
C GLU A 94 15.05 -10.07 -2.88
N ALA A 95 14.04 -9.42 -3.45
CA ALA A 95 14.04 -9.11 -4.88
C ALA A 95 14.91 -7.88 -5.17
N ASP A 96 15.60 -7.92 -6.30
CA ASP A 96 16.38 -6.77 -6.78
C ASP A 96 15.45 -5.61 -7.15
N ALA A 97 15.94 -4.39 -7.03
CA ALA A 97 15.26 -3.21 -7.52
C ALA A 97 15.14 -3.27 -9.06
N PRO A 98 13.98 -2.92 -9.65
CA PRO A 98 13.84 -2.88 -11.09
C PRO A 98 14.62 -1.70 -11.69
N GLU A 99 15.08 -1.86 -12.93
CA GLU A 99 15.53 -0.72 -13.72
C GLU A 99 14.32 0.14 -14.09
N LEU A 100 14.30 1.38 -13.65
CA LEU A 100 13.24 2.33 -13.90
C LEU A 100 13.78 3.58 -14.60
N ASN A 101 13.05 4.05 -15.59
CA ASN A 101 13.24 5.40 -16.09
C ASN A 101 12.35 6.33 -15.26
N ILE A 102 12.97 7.22 -14.49
CA ILE A 102 12.27 8.12 -13.60
C ILE A 102 12.34 9.52 -14.20
N ALA A 103 11.18 10.15 -14.40
CA ALA A 103 11.08 11.55 -14.82
C ALA A 103 10.43 12.35 -13.70
N PHE A 104 11.07 13.46 -13.33
CA PHE A 104 10.49 14.47 -12.46
C PHE A 104 10.11 15.66 -13.32
N PHE A 105 8.86 16.08 -13.23
CA PHE A 105 8.41 17.30 -13.89
C PHE A 105 7.50 18.08 -12.97
N ASP A 106 7.51 19.38 -13.15
CA ASP A 106 6.61 20.30 -12.48
C ASP A 106 5.94 21.18 -13.52
N ILE A 107 4.77 21.69 -13.22
CA ILE A 107 4.00 22.55 -14.11
C ILE A 107 3.75 23.86 -13.35
N GLU A 108 4.23 24.94 -13.90
CA GLU A 108 3.94 26.27 -13.38
C GLU A 108 2.91 26.95 -14.27
N VAL A 109 2.00 27.69 -13.65
CA VAL A 109 0.97 28.47 -14.31
C VAL A 109 1.02 29.91 -13.80
N ASP A 110 0.52 30.84 -14.61
CA ASP A 110 0.43 32.24 -14.22
C ASP A 110 -0.48 32.41 -13.00
N PHE A 111 -0.07 33.31 -12.14
CA PHE A 111 -0.82 33.72 -10.97
C PHE A 111 -1.24 35.18 -11.10
N ASN A 112 -2.53 35.44 -11.05
CA ASN A 112 -3.07 36.79 -10.99
C ASN A 112 -3.23 37.23 -9.54
N LYS A 113 -2.63 38.36 -9.16
CA LYS A 113 -2.65 38.88 -7.79
C LYS A 113 -4.05 39.17 -7.27
N ASP A 114 -4.98 39.50 -8.14
CA ASP A 114 -6.33 39.93 -7.75
C ASP A 114 -7.30 38.75 -7.66
N VAL A 115 -7.14 37.73 -8.50
CA VAL A 115 -8.07 36.60 -8.61
C VAL A 115 -7.44 35.22 -8.27
N GLY A 116 -6.11 35.16 -8.10
CA GLY A 116 -5.40 33.92 -7.80
C GLY A 116 -5.10 33.07 -9.03
N PHE A 117 -5.00 31.74 -8.83
CA PHE A 117 -4.80 30.79 -9.92
C PHE A 117 -6.09 30.59 -10.70
N ALA A 118 -5.99 30.53 -12.01
CA ALA A 118 -7.11 30.15 -12.86
C ALA A 118 -7.52 28.68 -12.62
N PRO A 119 -8.81 28.32 -12.73
CA PRO A 119 -9.24 26.94 -12.63
C PRO A 119 -8.66 26.12 -13.79
N PRO A 120 -8.46 24.80 -13.62
CA PRO A 120 -7.84 23.94 -14.63
C PRO A 120 -8.58 23.91 -15.97
N GLU A 121 -9.89 24.18 -15.94
CA GLU A 121 -10.76 24.21 -17.12
C GLU A 121 -10.65 25.51 -17.92
N ASP A 122 -9.98 26.54 -17.39
CA ASP A 122 -9.83 27.81 -18.09
C ASP A 122 -8.89 27.65 -19.29
N PRO A 123 -9.39 27.84 -20.51
CA PRO A 123 -8.58 27.67 -21.71
C PRO A 123 -7.47 28.75 -21.89
N PHE A 124 -7.54 29.81 -21.07
CA PHE A 124 -6.56 30.89 -21.05
C PHE A 124 -5.57 30.80 -19.90
N ASN A 125 -5.51 29.67 -19.21
CA ASN A 125 -4.56 29.42 -18.12
C ASN A 125 -3.23 28.91 -18.71
N PRO A 126 -2.25 29.76 -18.98
CA PRO A 126 -1.02 29.34 -19.64
C PRO A 126 -0.12 28.58 -18.66
N VAL A 127 0.50 27.52 -19.14
CA VAL A 127 1.63 26.87 -18.51
C VAL A 127 2.88 27.68 -18.82
N THR A 128 3.61 28.10 -17.78
CA THR A 128 4.78 28.98 -17.89
C THR A 128 6.12 28.24 -17.77
N ALA A 129 6.11 27.02 -17.23
CA ALA A 129 7.30 26.16 -17.11
C ALA A 129 6.93 24.67 -17.13
#